data_0683c589dbed29155ec702ee3d61b5c7
#
_entry.id   0683c589dbed29155ec702ee3d61b5c7
#
_cell.length_a   1.000
_cell.length_b   1.000
_cell.length_c   1.000
_cell.angle_alpha   90.00
_cell.angle_beta   90.00
_cell.angle_gamma   90.00
#
_symmetry.space_group_name_H-M   'P 1'
#
loop_
_entity.id
_entity.type
_entity.pdbx_description
1 polymer ?
#
loop_
_entity_poly.entity_id
_entity_poly.type
_entity_poly.pdbx_seq_one_letter_code
_entity_poly.pdbx_strand_id
1 'polypeptide(L)'
;TDVRRTFATGIAGFSHVVDSLSAIKYAKVKVVRDENGMATSFVTEGDFPRYGNDDDRADDIAVWLLKTFLKKVKKYHTYRNSEPTTSILTITSNVVYGKATGALPDGRAAFTPFAPGATPSYGAEQNGLLASLNSVAKLPYEYALDGISNTETIAPGALGHSEDERKNNLVHVLDGYFDQGAHHLNVNVF
;
A
#
# COMPACT_ATOMS: atom_id res chain seq x y z
N THR A 1 1.81 21.23 31.77
CA THR A 1 1.20 20.57 30.57
C THR A 1 2.17 19.52 30.07
N ASP A 2 1.75 18.29 30.04
CA ASP A 2 2.57 17.21 29.47
C ASP A 2 2.66 17.40 27.97
N VAL A 3 3.89 17.46 27.46
CA VAL A 3 4.16 17.58 26.03
C VAL A 3 4.64 16.25 25.49
N ARG A 4 3.81 15.58 24.70
CA ARG A 4 4.22 14.41 23.93
C ARG A 4 4.89 14.87 22.64
N ARG A 5 6.11 14.40 22.40
CA ARG A 5 6.83 14.64 21.16
C ARG A 5 6.80 13.38 20.31
N THR A 6 6.44 13.53 19.05
CA THR A 6 6.48 12.44 18.06
C THR A 6 7.55 12.73 17.01
N PHE A 7 8.06 11.67 16.42
CA PHE A 7 8.94 11.71 15.25
C PHE A 7 8.27 10.90 14.13
N ALA A 8 7.60 11.60 13.24
CA ALA A 8 6.85 10.97 12.15
C ALA A 8 7.81 10.34 11.12
N THR A 9 7.58 9.07 10.82
CA THR A 9 8.21 8.35 9.73
C THR A 9 7.14 7.94 8.72
N GLY A 10 7.49 7.86 7.43
CA GLY A 10 6.53 7.51 6.38
C GLY A 10 7.05 6.38 5.50
N ILE A 11 6.11 5.56 5.00
CA ILE A 11 6.40 4.52 4.02
C ILE A 11 5.85 4.98 2.67
N ALA A 12 6.72 5.04 1.65
CA ALA A 12 6.36 5.26 0.26
C ALA A 12 6.52 3.96 -0.53
N GLY A 13 5.60 3.69 -1.45
CA GLY A 13 5.63 2.47 -2.28
C GLY A 13 5.28 1.20 -1.51
N PHE A 14 4.43 1.31 -0.49
CA PHE A 14 4.05 0.21 0.40
C PHE A 14 3.58 -1.03 -0.36
N SER A 15 2.59 -0.89 -1.24
CA SER A 15 2.03 -1.99 -2.04
C SER A 15 3.08 -2.65 -2.95
N HIS A 16 3.97 -1.85 -3.56
CA HIS A 16 5.07 -2.38 -4.38
C HIS A 16 6.07 -3.22 -3.57
N VAL A 17 6.34 -2.84 -2.32
CA VAL A 17 7.19 -3.65 -1.44
C VAL A 17 6.51 -4.95 -1.07
N VAL A 18 5.22 -4.92 -0.75
CA VAL A 18 4.42 -6.12 -0.44
C VAL A 18 4.42 -7.08 -1.62
N ASP A 19 4.09 -6.59 -2.82
CA ASP A 19 4.06 -7.40 -4.04
C ASP A 19 5.45 -7.93 -4.42
N SER A 20 6.50 -7.14 -4.23
CA SER A 20 7.88 -7.58 -4.46
C SER A 20 8.30 -8.70 -3.50
N LEU A 21 7.93 -8.61 -2.23
CA LEU A 21 8.18 -9.67 -1.25
C LEU A 21 7.35 -10.92 -1.56
N SER A 22 6.12 -10.74 -2.00
CA SER A 22 5.26 -11.83 -2.48
C SER A 22 5.87 -12.53 -3.70
N ALA A 23 6.32 -11.76 -4.70
CA ALA A 23 7.01 -12.30 -5.88
C ALA A 23 8.26 -13.12 -5.49
N ILE A 24 9.10 -12.60 -4.58
CA ILE A 24 10.28 -13.31 -4.09
C ILE A 24 9.92 -14.61 -3.36
N LYS A 25 8.79 -14.61 -2.63
CA LYS A 25 8.35 -15.76 -1.84
C LYS A 25 7.68 -16.86 -2.67
N TYR A 26 6.90 -16.49 -3.67
CA TYR A 26 5.99 -17.40 -4.37
C TYR A 26 6.33 -17.62 -5.84
N ALA A 27 7.12 -16.76 -6.46
CA ALA A 27 7.55 -16.87 -7.85
C ALA A 27 9.07 -17.04 -7.94
N LYS A 28 9.58 -17.16 -9.18
CA LYS A 28 11.00 -17.22 -9.45
C LYS A 28 11.48 -15.86 -9.96
N VAL A 29 12.21 -15.13 -9.11
CA VAL A 29 12.75 -13.81 -9.43
C VAL A 29 14.22 -13.91 -9.83
N LYS A 30 14.54 -13.46 -11.05
CA LYS A 30 15.89 -13.34 -11.57
C LYS A 30 16.28 -11.86 -11.62
N VAL A 31 17.39 -11.53 -11.00
CA VAL A 31 17.96 -10.18 -11.03
C VAL A 31 18.80 -10.00 -12.29
N VAL A 32 18.52 -8.96 -13.08
CA VAL A 32 19.37 -8.54 -14.19
C VAL A 32 20.30 -7.44 -13.68
N ARG A 33 21.59 -7.61 -13.94
CA ARG A 33 22.63 -6.69 -13.46
C ARG A 33 23.42 -6.12 -14.65
N ASP A 34 23.89 -4.88 -14.47
CA ASP A 34 24.85 -4.26 -15.40
C ASP A 34 26.27 -4.78 -15.20
N GLU A 35 27.22 -4.20 -15.94
CA GLU A 35 28.65 -4.51 -15.88
C GLU A 35 29.30 -4.21 -14.52
N ASN A 36 28.70 -3.30 -13.73
CA ASN A 36 29.14 -2.94 -12.38
C ASN A 36 28.48 -3.81 -11.29
N GLY A 37 27.65 -4.77 -11.68
CA GLY A 37 26.91 -5.64 -10.76
C GLY A 37 25.68 -4.99 -10.12
N MET A 38 25.28 -3.80 -10.57
CA MET A 38 24.08 -3.11 -10.09
C MET A 38 22.81 -3.74 -10.69
N ALA A 39 21.78 -3.96 -9.86
CA ALA A 39 20.50 -4.44 -10.34
C ALA A 39 19.80 -3.38 -11.19
N THR A 40 19.52 -3.69 -12.44
CA THR A 40 18.87 -2.79 -13.41
C THR A 40 17.41 -3.15 -13.68
N SER A 41 17.09 -4.45 -13.63
CA SER A 41 15.72 -4.95 -13.77
C SER A 41 15.56 -6.32 -13.13
N PHE A 42 14.32 -6.79 -13.11
CA PHE A 42 13.95 -8.12 -12.60
C PHE A 42 13.09 -8.84 -13.63
N VAL A 43 13.32 -10.14 -13.76
CA VAL A 43 12.46 -11.04 -14.52
C VAL A 43 11.77 -11.96 -13.51
N THR A 44 10.46 -11.87 -13.43
CA THR A 44 9.65 -12.66 -12.50
C THR A 44 8.84 -13.68 -13.30
N GLU A 45 9.11 -14.96 -13.08
CA GLU A 45 8.47 -16.09 -13.74
C GLU A 45 7.52 -16.79 -12.76
N GLY A 46 6.28 -17.04 -13.18
CA GLY A 46 5.22 -17.66 -12.38
C GLY A 46 4.31 -16.65 -11.71
N ASP A 47 3.17 -17.15 -11.24
CA ASP A 47 2.17 -16.34 -10.56
C ASP A 47 2.49 -16.20 -9.07
N PHE A 48 2.12 -15.07 -8.52
CA PHE A 48 2.23 -14.79 -7.08
C PHE A 48 1.03 -13.97 -6.61
N PRO A 49 0.60 -14.14 -5.33
CA PRO A 49 -0.49 -13.36 -4.79
C PRO A 49 -0.11 -11.90 -4.71
N ARG A 50 -1.03 -11.01 -5.17
CA ARG A 50 -0.85 -9.56 -5.14
C ARG A 50 -1.74 -8.92 -4.10
N TYR A 51 -1.22 -7.91 -3.45
CA TYR A 51 -1.96 -7.08 -2.49
C TYR A 51 -3.13 -6.37 -3.16
N GLY A 52 -4.26 -6.30 -2.46
CA GLY A 52 -5.49 -5.71 -2.98
C GLY A 52 -6.49 -6.72 -3.57
N ASN A 53 -6.32 -8.01 -3.28
CA ASN A 53 -7.20 -9.08 -3.77
C ASN A 53 -7.88 -9.89 -2.64
N ASP A 54 -7.81 -9.40 -1.40
CA ASP A 54 -8.30 -10.09 -0.20
C ASP A 54 -7.66 -11.50 -0.05
N ASP A 55 -6.39 -11.61 -0.41
CA ASP A 55 -5.61 -12.83 -0.33
C ASP A 55 -4.64 -12.74 0.86
N ASP A 56 -4.90 -13.52 1.90
CA ASP A 56 -4.10 -13.52 3.13
C ASP A 56 -2.62 -13.79 2.91
N ARG A 57 -2.25 -14.49 1.82
CA ARG A 57 -0.84 -14.73 1.48
C ARG A 57 -0.08 -13.43 1.18
N ALA A 58 -0.74 -12.44 0.58
CA ALA A 58 -0.19 -11.11 0.33
C ALA A 58 -0.48 -10.15 1.49
N ASP A 59 -1.70 -10.19 2.03
CA ASP A 59 -2.14 -9.30 3.10
C ASP A 59 -1.35 -9.51 4.40
N ASP A 60 -0.99 -10.76 4.73
CA ASP A 60 -0.11 -11.08 5.87
C ASP A 60 1.30 -10.48 5.70
N ILE A 61 1.80 -10.41 4.46
CA ILE A 61 3.09 -9.73 4.18
C ILE A 61 2.94 -8.23 4.46
N ALA A 62 1.83 -7.63 4.08
CA ALA A 62 1.54 -6.21 4.33
C ALA A 62 1.49 -5.90 5.83
N VAL A 63 0.75 -6.71 6.59
CA VAL A 63 0.66 -6.61 8.05
C VAL A 63 2.03 -6.79 8.71
N TRP A 64 2.78 -7.80 8.30
CA TRP A 64 4.12 -8.06 8.81
C TRP A 64 5.09 -6.91 8.49
N LEU A 65 5.03 -6.36 7.29
CA LEU A 65 5.88 -5.25 6.85
C LEU A 65 5.69 -4.03 7.74
N LEU A 66 4.44 -3.61 7.95
CA LEU A 66 4.12 -2.43 8.77
C LEU A 66 4.58 -2.62 10.23
N LYS A 67 4.24 -3.76 10.84
CA LYS A 67 4.67 -4.10 12.21
C LYS A 67 6.20 -4.12 12.33
N THR A 68 6.88 -4.73 11.36
CA THR A 68 8.35 -4.84 11.36
C THR A 68 9.01 -3.49 11.17
N PHE A 69 8.48 -2.64 10.29
CA PHE A 69 9.01 -1.30 10.05
C PHE A 69 9.00 -0.48 11.35
N LEU A 70 7.85 -0.30 11.98
CA LEU A 70 7.75 0.47 13.22
C LEU A 70 8.60 -0.13 14.34
N LYS A 71 8.61 -1.46 14.51
CA LYS A 71 9.46 -2.14 15.49
C LYS A 71 10.96 -1.87 15.29
N LYS A 72 11.38 -1.75 14.02
CA LYS A 72 12.78 -1.42 13.70
C LYS A 72 13.08 0.05 13.97
N VAL A 73 12.21 0.98 13.56
CA VAL A 73 12.38 2.42 13.81
C VAL A 73 12.47 2.72 15.31
N LYS A 74 11.61 2.09 16.13
CA LYS A 74 11.60 2.25 17.61
C LYS A 74 12.91 1.80 18.31
N LYS A 75 13.81 1.11 17.61
CA LYS A 75 15.11 0.72 18.20
C LYS A 75 16.14 1.85 18.17
N TYR A 76 15.91 2.89 17.41
CA TYR A 76 16.86 4.00 17.25
C TYR A 76 16.49 5.16 18.15
N HIS A 77 17.53 5.82 18.68
CA HIS A 77 17.37 7.05 19.42
C HIS A 77 16.89 8.16 18.48
N THR A 78 15.88 8.88 18.91
CA THR A 78 15.29 10.00 18.16
C THR A 78 15.64 11.33 18.78
N TYR A 79 15.56 12.39 17.99
CA TYR A 79 15.81 13.75 18.46
C TYR A 79 14.90 14.09 19.64
N ARG A 80 15.51 14.60 20.74
CA ARG A 80 14.82 14.96 21.98
C ARG A 80 13.97 13.84 22.60
N ASN A 81 14.35 12.59 22.44
CA ASN A 81 13.61 11.42 22.92
C ASN A 81 12.14 11.40 22.44
N SER A 82 11.90 11.86 21.20
CA SER A 82 10.57 11.80 20.62
C SER A 82 10.17 10.35 20.31
N GLU A 83 8.87 10.08 20.42
CA GLU A 83 8.33 8.75 20.10
C GLU A 83 8.21 8.58 18.57
N PRO A 84 8.82 7.55 17.95
CA PRO A 84 8.63 7.27 16.55
C PRO A 84 7.18 6.85 16.25
N THR A 85 6.58 7.51 15.28
CA THR A 85 5.28 7.16 14.71
C THR A 85 5.44 6.85 13.21
N THR A 86 4.42 6.26 12.61
CA THR A 86 4.48 5.83 11.21
C THR A 86 3.19 6.18 10.48
N SER A 87 3.34 6.51 9.20
CA SER A 87 2.24 6.69 8.25
C SER A 87 2.46 5.93 6.95
N ILE A 88 1.37 5.69 6.23
CA ILE A 88 1.36 5.28 4.83
C ILE A 88 0.48 6.30 4.08
N LEU A 89 1.02 7.51 3.86
CA LEU A 89 0.27 8.70 3.43
C LEU A 89 0.82 9.37 2.16
N THR A 90 1.63 8.69 1.36
CA THR A 90 2.23 9.29 0.16
C THR A 90 1.20 9.47 -0.95
N ILE A 91 0.46 10.57 -0.94
CA ILE A 91 -0.63 10.84 -1.90
C ILE A 91 -0.09 11.53 -3.17
N THR A 92 0.86 12.46 -3.03
CA THR A 92 1.47 13.18 -4.16
C THR A 92 2.96 12.92 -4.28
N SER A 93 3.67 12.78 -3.19
CA SER A 93 5.09 12.48 -3.13
C SER A 93 5.45 11.07 -3.66
N ASN A 94 4.46 10.17 -3.78
CA ASN A 94 4.60 8.87 -4.44
C ASN A 94 5.17 8.99 -5.87
N VAL A 95 4.86 10.06 -6.60
CA VAL A 95 5.39 10.32 -7.94
C VAL A 95 6.90 10.63 -7.86
N VAL A 96 7.29 11.50 -6.93
CA VAL A 96 8.69 11.92 -6.76
C VAL A 96 9.56 10.74 -6.31
N TYR A 97 9.12 9.99 -5.31
CA TYR A 97 9.84 8.81 -4.83
C TYR A 97 9.90 7.70 -5.88
N GLY A 98 8.82 7.49 -6.63
CA GLY A 98 8.82 6.54 -7.74
C GLY A 98 9.85 6.89 -8.82
N LYS A 99 9.97 8.17 -9.19
CA LYS A 99 10.97 8.66 -10.15
C LYS A 99 12.42 8.47 -9.70
N ALA A 100 12.65 8.39 -8.39
CA ALA A 100 13.97 8.17 -7.82
C ALA A 100 14.29 6.68 -7.55
N THR A 101 13.36 5.77 -7.87
CA THR A 101 13.49 4.34 -7.53
C THR A 101 13.64 3.49 -8.80
N GLY A 102 14.58 2.54 -8.77
CA GLY A 102 14.80 1.54 -9.83
C GLY A 102 13.63 0.56 -10.00
N ALA A 103 13.80 -0.41 -10.90
CA ALA A 103 12.83 -1.49 -11.10
C ALA A 103 12.69 -2.36 -9.85
N LEU A 104 11.54 -3.02 -9.69
CA LEU A 104 11.22 -3.86 -8.55
C LEU A 104 10.76 -5.27 -8.98
N PRO A 105 10.89 -6.28 -8.10
CA PRO A 105 10.51 -7.66 -8.38
C PRO A 105 9.03 -7.89 -8.70
N ASP A 106 8.14 -6.99 -8.28
CA ASP A 106 6.70 -7.03 -8.59
C ASP A 106 6.36 -6.77 -10.06
N GLY A 107 7.38 -6.40 -10.86
CA GLY A 107 7.24 -6.03 -12.27
C GLY A 107 7.19 -4.52 -12.52
N ARG A 108 7.27 -3.70 -11.46
CA ARG A 108 7.33 -2.25 -11.60
C ARG A 108 8.58 -1.82 -12.38
N ALA A 109 8.39 -1.04 -13.44
CA ALA A 109 9.49 -0.46 -14.19
C ALA A 109 10.22 0.64 -13.39
N ALA A 110 11.52 0.78 -13.66
CA ALA A 110 12.31 1.85 -13.06
C ALA A 110 11.70 3.23 -13.35
N PHE A 111 11.80 4.13 -12.37
CA PHE A 111 11.42 5.55 -12.49
C PHE A 111 9.93 5.83 -12.72
N THR A 112 9.07 4.82 -12.61
CA THR A 112 7.60 5.00 -12.65
C THR A 112 7.06 5.42 -11.28
N PRO A 113 5.94 6.13 -11.20
CA PRO A 113 5.30 6.48 -9.92
C PRO A 113 4.97 5.25 -9.07
N PHE A 114 5.02 5.40 -7.75
CA PHE A 114 4.40 4.43 -6.85
C PHE A 114 2.87 4.61 -6.79
N ALA A 115 2.16 3.58 -6.36
CA ALA A 115 0.78 3.74 -5.93
C ALA A 115 0.69 4.68 -4.71
N PRO A 116 -0.37 5.49 -4.59
CA PRO A 116 -0.52 6.42 -3.48
C PRO A 116 -0.88 5.68 -2.17
N GLY A 117 -0.26 6.05 -1.08
CA GLY A 117 -0.55 5.49 0.25
C GLY A 117 -0.48 3.97 0.28
N ALA A 118 -1.51 3.35 0.84
CA ALA A 118 -1.68 1.89 0.92
C ALA A 118 -2.52 1.32 -0.23
N THR A 119 -2.87 2.13 -1.22
CA THR A 119 -3.60 1.67 -2.42
C THR A 119 -2.81 0.55 -3.11
N PRO A 120 -3.46 -0.52 -3.54
CA PRO A 120 -2.83 -1.55 -4.36
C PRO A 120 -2.14 -0.96 -5.59
N SER A 121 -1.09 -1.64 -6.06
CA SER A 121 -0.39 -1.23 -7.28
C SER A 121 -1.31 -1.33 -8.49
N TYR A 122 -1.21 -0.38 -9.42
CA TYR A 122 -2.05 -0.35 -10.61
C TYR A 122 -2.03 -1.69 -11.37
N GLY A 123 -3.22 -2.26 -11.58
CA GLY A 123 -3.41 -3.57 -12.22
C GLY A 123 -3.10 -4.78 -11.32
N ALA A 124 -2.79 -4.58 -10.05
CA ALA A 124 -2.62 -5.66 -9.08
C ALA A 124 -3.97 -6.18 -8.57
N GLU A 125 -4.92 -5.28 -8.36
CA GLU A 125 -6.28 -5.60 -7.95
C GLU A 125 -7.07 -6.21 -9.13
N GLN A 126 -7.48 -7.46 -8.98
CA GLN A 126 -8.23 -8.23 -10.01
C GLN A 126 -9.57 -8.73 -9.48
N ASN A 127 -9.75 -8.73 -8.15
CA ASN A 127 -10.94 -9.25 -7.50
C ASN A 127 -11.98 -8.15 -7.18
N GLY A 128 -11.75 -6.93 -7.70
CA GLY A 128 -12.69 -5.82 -7.60
C GLY A 128 -12.54 -4.99 -6.33
N LEU A 129 -13.35 -3.90 -6.26
CA LEU A 129 -13.26 -2.86 -5.25
C LEU A 129 -13.31 -3.39 -3.81
N LEU A 130 -14.24 -4.30 -3.50
CA LEU A 130 -14.40 -4.81 -2.13
C LEU A 130 -13.18 -5.60 -1.67
N ALA A 131 -12.56 -6.39 -2.55
CA ALA A 131 -11.35 -7.12 -2.22
C ALA A 131 -10.17 -6.16 -1.99
N SER A 132 -10.05 -5.08 -2.79
CA SER A 132 -9.07 -4.03 -2.57
C SER A 132 -9.23 -3.39 -1.19
N LEU A 133 -10.45 -2.98 -0.86
CA LEU A 133 -10.77 -2.36 0.43
C LEU A 133 -10.51 -3.30 1.61
N ASN A 134 -10.87 -4.59 1.49
CA ASN A 134 -10.63 -5.59 2.52
C ASN A 134 -9.13 -5.76 2.82
N SER A 135 -8.28 -5.84 1.78
CA SER A 135 -6.83 -5.91 1.96
C SER A 135 -6.28 -4.72 2.73
N VAL A 136 -6.76 -3.50 2.46
CA VAL A 136 -6.33 -2.29 3.17
C VAL A 136 -6.87 -2.26 4.60
N ALA A 137 -8.12 -2.68 4.82
CA ALA A 137 -8.75 -2.71 6.14
C ALA A 137 -8.06 -3.68 7.13
N LYS A 138 -7.40 -4.74 6.62
CA LYS A 138 -6.62 -5.69 7.44
C LYS A 138 -5.34 -5.08 8.03
N LEU A 139 -4.90 -3.90 7.55
CA LEU A 139 -3.68 -3.28 8.07
C LEU A 139 -3.86 -2.88 9.54
N PRO A 140 -2.86 -3.13 10.40
CA PRO A 140 -2.94 -2.80 11.81
C PRO A 140 -2.71 -1.30 12.04
N TYR A 141 -3.79 -0.52 12.08
CA TYR A 141 -3.78 0.94 12.19
C TYR A 141 -3.07 1.44 13.46
N GLU A 142 -3.03 0.65 14.52
CA GLU A 142 -2.28 0.94 15.74
C GLU A 142 -0.75 1.01 15.53
N TYR A 143 -0.26 0.48 14.41
CA TYR A 143 1.15 0.62 14.00
C TYR A 143 1.40 1.78 13.04
N ALA A 144 0.36 2.49 12.62
CA ALA A 144 0.45 3.64 11.73
C ALA A 144 -0.35 4.83 12.30
N LEU A 145 0.07 5.31 13.47
CA LEU A 145 -0.65 6.36 14.23
C LEU A 145 -0.77 7.69 13.49
N ASP A 146 0.09 7.94 12.50
CA ASP A 146 0.02 9.14 11.65
C ASP A 146 -0.93 8.95 10.46
N GLY A 147 -1.52 7.75 10.31
CA GLY A 147 -2.58 7.43 9.35
C GLY A 147 -2.14 6.56 8.17
N ILE A 148 -3.14 5.91 7.57
CA ILE A 148 -3.03 5.12 6.34
C ILE A 148 -4.02 5.72 5.34
N SER A 149 -3.55 6.18 4.18
CA SER A 149 -4.43 6.61 3.10
C SER A 149 -4.69 5.49 2.11
N ASN A 150 -5.92 5.41 1.66
CA ASN A 150 -6.33 4.61 0.51
C ASN A 150 -7.03 5.51 -0.50
N THR A 151 -6.80 5.28 -1.79
CA THR A 151 -7.40 6.03 -2.90
C THR A 151 -7.96 5.07 -3.92
N GLU A 152 -9.27 5.11 -4.11
CA GLU A 152 -9.95 4.28 -5.09
C GLU A 152 -10.52 5.14 -6.22
N THR A 153 -10.42 4.63 -7.43
CA THR A 153 -11.05 5.25 -8.61
C THR A 153 -12.18 4.36 -9.08
N ILE A 154 -13.40 4.88 -9.04
CA ILE A 154 -14.61 4.11 -9.31
C ILE A 154 -15.28 4.68 -10.56
N ALA A 155 -15.50 3.82 -11.56
CA ALA A 155 -16.34 4.18 -12.69
C ALA A 155 -17.82 4.26 -12.22
N PRO A 156 -18.58 5.29 -12.59
CA PRO A 156 -19.98 5.44 -12.12
C PRO A 156 -20.86 4.23 -12.38
N GLY A 157 -20.67 3.55 -13.50
CA GLY A 157 -21.41 2.33 -13.85
C GLY A 157 -21.12 1.13 -12.95
N ALA A 158 -19.98 1.11 -12.24
CA ALA A 158 -19.63 0.05 -11.31
C ALA A 158 -20.47 0.09 -10.01
N LEU A 159 -21.06 1.25 -9.70
CA LEU A 159 -21.91 1.45 -8.53
C LEU A 159 -23.41 1.23 -8.81
N GLY A 160 -23.81 1.05 -10.07
CA GLY A 160 -25.22 0.83 -10.45
C GLY A 160 -25.65 1.69 -11.64
N HIS A 161 -26.88 1.46 -12.08
CA HIS A 161 -27.44 2.06 -13.31
C HIS A 161 -28.25 3.32 -13.04
N SER A 162 -28.87 3.44 -11.85
CA SER A 162 -29.63 4.62 -11.42
C SER A 162 -28.86 5.47 -10.41
N GLU A 163 -29.29 6.70 -10.21
CA GLU A 163 -28.70 7.60 -9.22
C GLU A 163 -28.85 7.05 -7.81
N ASP A 164 -30.02 6.53 -7.48
CA ASP A 164 -30.31 5.98 -6.15
C ASP A 164 -29.51 4.70 -5.88
N GLU A 165 -29.39 3.80 -6.88
CA GLU A 165 -28.52 2.63 -6.76
C GLU A 165 -27.07 3.03 -6.49
N ARG A 166 -26.53 3.98 -7.27
CA ARG A 166 -25.16 4.45 -7.08
C ARG A 166 -24.92 5.04 -5.71
N LYS A 167 -25.85 5.87 -5.22
CA LYS A 167 -25.77 6.44 -3.87
C LYS A 167 -25.79 5.35 -2.79
N ASN A 168 -26.77 4.46 -2.86
CA ASN A 168 -26.92 3.40 -1.87
C ASN A 168 -25.73 2.44 -1.87
N ASN A 169 -25.26 2.03 -3.03
CA ASN A 169 -24.12 1.14 -3.13
C ASN A 169 -22.83 1.80 -2.65
N LEU A 170 -22.62 3.09 -2.93
CA LEU A 170 -21.48 3.82 -2.39
C LEU A 170 -21.54 3.89 -0.86
N VAL A 171 -22.70 4.19 -0.29
CA VAL A 171 -22.89 4.20 1.18
C VAL A 171 -22.56 2.82 1.77
N HIS A 172 -23.08 1.75 1.21
CA HIS A 172 -22.78 0.39 1.71
C HIS A 172 -21.30 0.02 1.61
N VAL A 173 -20.61 0.45 0.53
CA VAL A 173 -19.17 0.25 0.39
C VAL A 173 -18.40 1.00 1.47
N LEU A 174 -18.77 2.27 1.73
CA LEU A 174 -18.13 3.09 2.76
C LEU A 174 -18.38 2.53 4.16
N ASP A 175 -19.64 2.21 4.49
CA ASP A 175 -20.00 1.63 5.77
C ASP A 175 -19.25 0.31 6.01
N GLY A 176 -19.27 -0.62 5.05
CA GLY A 176 -18.57 -1.88 5.18
C GLY A 176 -17.05 -1.75 5.33
N TYR A 177 -16.43 -0.75 4.68
CA TYR A 177 -15.00 -0.48 4.82
C TYR A 177 -14.64 0.08 6.20
N PHE A 178 -15.41 1.06 6.69
CA PHE A 178 -15.16 1.66 8.00
C PHE A 178 -15.56 0.74 9.17
N ASP A 179 -16.58 -0.09 9.01
CA ASP A 179 -16.97 -1.10 10.01
C ASP A 179 -15.87 -2.15 10.25
N GLN A 180 -15.00 -2.39 9.25
CA GLN A 180 -13.81 -3.21 9.41
C GLN A 180 -12.65 -2.52 10.16
N GLY A 181 -12.83 -1.28 10.59
CA GLY A 181 -11.82 -0.51 11.32
C GLY A 181 -10.87 0.31 10.46
N ALA A 182 -11.15 0.45 9.17
CA ALA A 182 -10.40 1.35 8.30
C ALA A 182 -10.69 2.83 8.66
N HIS A 183 -9.73 3.73 8.38
CA HIS A 183 -9.80 5.10 8.86
C HIS A 183 -9.90 6.17 7.77
N HIS A 184 -9.53 5.84 6.53
CA HIS A 184 -9.47 6.83 5.46
C HIS A 184 -9.72 6.20 4.10
N LEU A 185 -10.55 6.84 3.31
CA LEU A 185 -10.75 6.52 1.89
C LEU A 185 -10.92 7.82 1.09
N ASN A 186 -10.14 7.96 0.03
CA ASN A 186 -10.36 8.96 -1.01
C ASN A 186 -11.03 8.27 -2.21
N VAL A 187 -12.18 8.76 -2.61
CA VAL A 187 -12.95 8.22 -3.74
C VAL A 187 -12.91 9.19 -4.90
N ASN A 188 -12.34 8.77 -6.01
CA ASN A 188 -12.41 9.46 -7.29
C ASN A 188 -13.48 8.79 -8.16
N VAL A 189 -14.42 9.55 -8.68
CA VAL A 189 -15.47 9.07 -9.57
C VAL A 189 -15.28 9.77 -10.92
N PHE A 190 -15.08 9.00 -12.01
CA PHE A 190 -14.86 9.50 -13.37
C PHE A 190 -15.83 8.86 -14.36
#